data_dbdc5e26413b147b240d6a5965c02881
#
_entry.id   dbdc5e26413b147b240d6a5965c02881
#
_cell.length_a   1.000
_cell.length_b   1.000
_cell.length_c   1.000
_cell.angle_alpha   90.00
_cell.angle_beta   90.00
_cell.angle_gamma   90.00
#
_symmetry.space_group_name_H-M   'P 1'
#
loop_
_entity.id
_entity.type
_entity.pdbx_description
1 polymer ?
#
loop_
_entity_poly.entity_id
_entity_poly.type
_entity_poly.pdbx_seq_one_letter_code
_entity_poly.pdbx_strand_id
1 'polypeptide(L)'
;MKKIDRVRAALAGAGLDRPPYGFWTHMPGIDLDPERLAAATAAFAARYDLDFVKSMSNGLYCIEDWGAKCDFSEIERGGVARVVFPAVGAVGDWTKLGDVDVEAGAFGRELRHFGRLARFAGPDVPVLATVFSPLTIASKLSNGLHRDHLTSAPQSMAQGLDIITRVTCRFAQAAIVRGCAGIFFAIQEASYSILDEASYREFGEPYDRQVLAAARKAGGWFNVVHMHGEGVMFDLLSDYDADALNWHIGETPPAIRDYRAASGTRAIVGGLQRGHITRRDFAAIRGDVERSMQETGGRGILLAPACVIRHPVDDATLRSTAELIQGLARAA
;
A
#
# COMPACT_ATOMS: atom_id res chain seq x y z
N MET A 1 24.35 0.31 -10.21
CA MET A 1 23.63 -0.79 -9.49
C MET A 1 22.36 -1.14 -10.25
N LYS A 2 21.96 -2.43 -10.36
CA LYS A 2 20.63 -2.81 -10.91
C LYS A 2 19.53 -2.34 -9.97
N LYS A 3 18.31 -2.13 -10.49
CA LYS A 3 17.16 -1.63 -9.69
C LYS A 3 16.82 -2.56 -8.53
N ILE A 4 16.69 -3.87 -8.78
CA ILE A 4 16.42 -4.86 -7.74
C ILE A 4 17.51 -4.90 -6.65
N ASP A 5 18.79 -4.77 -7.04
CA ASP A 5 19.91 -4.77 -6.10
C ASP A 5 19.89 -3.50 -5.24
N ARG A 6 19.55 -2.36 -5.85
CA ARG A 6 19.38 -1.08 -5.15
C ARG A 6 18.26 -1.14 -4.12
N VAL A 7 17.11 -1.72 -4.49
CA VAL A 7 16.00 -1.93 -3.55
C VAL A 7 16.43 -2.84 -2.40
N ARG A 8 17.06 -3.98 -2.69
CA ARG A 8 17.55 -4.91 -1.64
C ARG A 8 18.56 -4.25 -0.73
N ALA A 9 19.52 -3.50 -1.28
CA ALA A 9 20.52 -2.79 -0.49
C ALA A 9 19.87 -1.71 0.39
N ALA A 10 18.85 -0.98 -0.11
CA ALA A 10 18.10 -0.01 0.68
C ALA A 10 17.36 -0.69 1.85
N LEU A 11 16.69 -1.83 1.61
CA LEU A 11 16.00 -2.59 2.65
C LEU A 11 16.98 -3.08 3.73
N ALA A 12 18.20 -3.44 3.35
CA ALA A 12 19.26 -3.86 4.26
C ALA A 12 20.01 -2.70 4.95
N GLY A 13 19.66 -1.44 4.67
CA GLY A 13 20.38 -0.27 5.19
C GLY A 13 21.82 -0.15 4.68
N ALA A 14 22.16 -0.84 3.56
CA ALA A 14 23.50 -0.83 2.97
C ALA A 14 23.78 0.48 2.19
N GLY A 15 25.04 0.68 1.78
CA GLY A 15 25.44 1.80 0.95
C GLY A 15 24.85 1.69 -0.47
N LEU A 16 24.46 2.81 -1.03
CA LEU A 16 23.76 2.93 -2.32
C LEU A 16 24.49 3.88 -3.25
N ASP A 17 24.34 3.65 -4.56
CA ASP A 17 24.73 4.64 -5.57
C ASP A 17 23.79 5.86 -5.58
N ARG A 18 22.51 5.66 -5.25
CA ARG A 18 21.48 6.64 -4.98
C ARG A 18 20.31 5.94 -4.27
N PRO A 19 19.39 6.67 -3.62
CA PRO A 19 18.18 6.06 -3.07
C PRO A 19 17.31 5.49 -4.22
N PRO A 20 16.73 4.28 -4.08
CA PRO A 20 15.69 3.83 -4.98
C PRO A 20 14.45 4.68 -4.81
N TYR A 21 13.63 4.78 -5.87
CA TYR A 21 12.39 5.55 -5.81
C TYR A 21 11.27 4.88 -6.60
N GLY A 22 10.04 5.18 -6.17
CA GLY A 22 8.81 4.74 -6.83
C GLY A 22 7.70 5.78 -6.69
N PHE A 23 6.86 5.88 -7.72
CA PHE A 23 5.67 6.72 -7.71
C PHE A 23 4.44 5.87 -7.98
N TRP A 24 3.29 6.27 -7.44
CA TRP A 24 2.01 5.63 -7.73
C TRP A 24 0.85 6.61 -7.69
N THR A 25 -0.13 6.32 -8.53
CA THR A 25 -1.38 7.04 -8.65
C THR A 25 -2.53 6.06 -8.87
N HIS A 26 -3.74 6.53 -9.03
CA HIS A 26 -4.81 5.75 -9.63
C HIS A 26 -4.82 5.93 -11.13
N MET A 27 -5.33 4.91 -11.85
CA MET A 27 -5.52 4.93 -13.30
C MET A 27 -7.01 4.74 -13.62
N PRO A 28 -7.83 5.78 -13.41
CA PRO A 28 -9.28 5.69 -13.57
C PRO A 28 -9.66 5.32 -14.99
N GLY A 29 -10.80 4.65 -15.13
CA GLY A 29 -11.33 4.22 -16.43
C GLY A 29 -10.69 2.96 -17.01
N ILE A 30 -9.54 2.51 -16.47
CA ILE A 30 -8.87 1.27 -16.90
C ILE A 30 -8.58 0.31 -15.75
N ASP A 31 -8.80 0.70 -14.51
CA ASP A 31 -8.48 -0.06 -13.30
C ASP A 31 -9.38 -1.28 -13.06
N LEU A 32 -10.43 -1.46 -13.85
CA LEU A 32 -11.23 -2.69 -13.91
C LEU A 32 -10.79 -3.67 -15.02
N ASP A 33 -9.86 -3.26 -15.87
CA ASP A 33 -9.28 -4.11 -16.92
C ASP A 33 -7.84 -4.48 -16.55
N PRO A 34 -7.57 -5.74 -16.16
CA PRO A 34 -6.27 -6.16 -15.66
C PRO A 34 -5.13 -6.04 -16.67
N GLU A 35 -5.41 -6.21 -17.97
CA GLU A 35 -4.40 -6.11 -19.03
C GLU A 35 -4.02 -4.64 -19.28
N ARG A 36 -5.04 -3.78 -19.43
CA ARG A 36 -4.82 -2.33 -19.64
C ARG A 36 -4.14 -1.70 -18.45
N LEU A 37 -4.58 -2.03 -17.22
CA LEU A 37 -3.98 -1.52 -16.00
C LEU A 37 -2.51 -1.96 -15.85
N ALA A 38 -2.20 -3.24 -16.13
CA ALA A 38 -0.83 -3.74 -16.08
C ALA A 38 0.08 -3.05 -17.10
N ALA A 39 -0.38 -2.91 -18.35
CA ALA A 39 0.38 -2.23 -19.38
C ALA A 39 0.61 -0.75 -19.07
N ALA A 40 -0.42 -0.04 -18.61
CA ALA A 40 -0.32 1.37 -18.23
C ALA A 40 0.57 1.59 -17.01
N THR A 41 0.49 0.72 -15.99
CA THR A 41 1.35 0.78 -14.80
C THR A 41 2.83 0.53 -15.18
N ALA A 42 3.10 -0.45 -16.04
CA ALA A 42 4.46 -0.73 -16.52
C ALA A 42 5.01 0.42 -17.38
N ALA A 43 4.18 1.00 -18.26
CA ALA A 43 4.55 2.17 -19.05
C ALA A 43 4.85 3.38 -18.17
N PHE A 44 4.05 3.59 -17.11
CA PHE A 44 4.29 4.63 -16.10
C PHE A 44 5.64 4.40 -15.40
N ALA A 45 5.94 3.17 -14.98
CA ALA A 45 7.21 2.83 -14.35
C ALA A 45 8.40 3.08 -15.27
N ALA A 46 8.31 2.67 -16.54
CA ALA A 46 9.34 2.91 -17.54
C ALA A 46 9.52 4.39 -17.84
N ARG A 47 8.42 5.16 -17.93
CA ARG A 47 8.45 6.60 -18.23
C ARG A 47 9.26 7.41 -17.23
N TYR A 48 9.22 7.04 -15.96
CA TYR A 48 9.92 7.73 -14.87
C TYR A 48 11.13 6.94 -14.35
N ASP A 49 11.49 5.85 -15.01
CA ASP A 49 12.63 4.98 -14.65
C ASP A 49 12.59 4.50 -13.18
N LEU A 50 11.42 4.11 -12.70
CA LEU A 50 11.20 3.72 -11.31
C LEU A 50 12.00 2.48 -10.92
N ASP A 51 12.50 2.44 -9.69
CA ASP A 51 13.27 1.31 -9.17
C ASP A 51 12.36 0.16 -8.66
N PHE A 52 11.15 0.46 -8.26
CA PHE A 52 10.13 -0.49 -7.87
C PHE A 52 8.73 0.02 -8.22
N VAL A 53 7.77 -0.88 -8.29
CA VAL A 53 6.39 -0.55 -8.68
C VAL A 53 5.42 -1.06 -7.62
N LYS A 54 4.55 -0.17 -7.14
CA LYS A 54 3.36 -0.56 -6.40
C LYS A 54 2.20 -0.69 -7.39
N SER A 55 1.44 -1.78 -7.33
CA SER A 55 0.25 -1.95 -8.16
C SER A 55 -0.76 -0.82 -7.93
N MET A 56 -1.40 -0.36 -9.01
CA MET A 56 -2.29 0.80 -8.99
C MET A 56 -3.77 0.37 -9.00
N SER A 57 -4.08 -0.70 -8.26
CA SER A 57 -5.42 -1.27 -8.10
C SER A 57 -6.43 -0.26 -7.56
N ASN A 58 -7.70 -0.39 -7.91
CA ASN A 58 -8.74 0.39 -7.25
C ASN A 58 -8.91 -0.02 -5.77
N GLY A 59 -9.46 0.87 -4.95
CA GLY A 59 -9.53 0.68 -3.51
C GLY A 59 -10.66 -0.25 -3.03
N LEU A 60 -11.51 -0.76 -3.92
CA LEU A 60 -12.71 -1.53 -3.54
C LEU A 60 -12.74 -2.97 -4.09
N TYR A 61 -11.74 -3.39 -4.88
CA TYR A 61 -11.70 -4.74 -5.41
C TYR A 61 -11.89 -5.83 -4.34
N CYS A 62 -11.40 -5.55 -3.14
CA CYS A 62 -11.34 -6.49 -2.03
C CYS A 62 -12.69 -6.78 -1.36
N ILE A 63 -13.78 -6.19 -1.83
CA ILE A 63 -15.13 -6.38 -1.27
C ILE A 63 -16.17 -6.85 -2.30
N GLU A 64 -15.86 -6.75 -3.59
CA GLU A 64 -16.79 -7.04 -4.68
C GLU A 64 -17.27 -8.50 -4.65
N ASP A 65 -16.36 -9.45 -4.40
CA ASP A 65 -16.66 -10.89 -4.44
C ASP A 65 -17.49 -11.38 -3.25
N TRP A 66 -17.62 -10.58 -2.18
CA TRP A 66 -18.60 -10.80 -1.11
C TRP A 66 -19.95 -10.14 -1.40
N GLY A 67 -20.15 -9.58 -2.62
CA GLY A 67 -21.44 -9.05 -3.08
C GLY A 67 -21.65 -7.57 -2.81
N ALA A 68 -20.67 -6.84 -2.32
CA ALA A 68 -20.75 -5.38 -2.24
C ALA A 68 -20.92 -4.78 -3.64
N LYS A 69 -21.82 -3.79 -3.76
CA LYS A 69 -22.01 -3.06 -5.03
C LYS A 69 -21.26 -1.74 -4.95
N CYS A 70 -20.40 -1.51 -5.93
CA CYS A 70 -19.55 -0.33 -6.00
C CYS A 70 -19.94 0.52 -7.23
N ASP A 71 -19.88 1.83 -7.06
CA ASP A 71 -20.03 2.80 -8.13
C ASP A 71 -18.65 3.36 -8.50
N PHE A 72 -18.24 3.12 -9.74
CA PHE A 72 -16.99 3.58 -10.31
C PHE A 72 -17.17 4.76 -11.28
N SER A 73 -18.39 5.28 -11.46
CA SER A 73 -18.71 6.28 -12.48
C SER A 73 -18.01 7.63 -12.31
N GLU A 74 -17.65 7.99 -11.08
CA GLU A 74 -16.99 9.27 -10.76
C GLU A 74 -15.46 9.22 -10.93
N ILE A 75 -14.87 8.02 -11.06
CA ILE A 75 -13.41 7.84 -11.06
C ILE A 75 -12.76 8.58 -12.23
N GLU A 76 -13.32 8.54 -13.42
CA GLU A 76 -12.81 9.23 -14.62
C GLU A 76 -12.75 10.75 -14.45
N ARG A 77 -13.60 11.30 -13.57
CA ARG A 77 -13.67 12.74 -13.27
C ARG A 77 -12.82 13.14 -12.08
N GLY A 78 -11.94 12.25 -11.59
CA GLY A 78 -11.10 12.49 -10.42
C GLY A 78 -11.80 12.21 -9.08
N GLY A 79 -13.01 11.65 -9.10
CA GLY A 79 -13.72 11.15 -7.93
C GLY A 79 -13.15 9.83 -7.42
N VAL A 80 -13.74 9.30 -6.36
CA VAL A 80 -13.38 8.00 -5.77
C VAL A 80 -14.50 7.00 -5.98
N ALA A 81 -14.14 5.72 -6.11
CA ALA A 81 -15.13 4.65 -6.09
C ALA A 81 -15.89 4.65 -4.75
N ARG A 82 -17.19 4.40 -4.79
CA ARG A 82 -18.07 4.43 -3.63
C ARG A 82 -18.78 3.09 -3.45
N VAL A 83 -18.97 2.67 -2.20
CA VAL A 83 -19.85 1.55 -1.87
C VAL A 83 -21.29 2.05 -1.94
N VAL A 84 -22.07 1.49 -2.87
CA VAL A 84 -23.50 1.82 -3.04
C VAL A 84 -24.37 0.88 -2.21
N PHE A 85 -23.98 -0.39 -2.16
CA PHE A 85 -24.65 -1.40 -1.37
C PHE A 85 -23.60 -2.23 -0.62
N PRO A 86 -23.50 -2.11 0.71
CA PRO A 86 -22.56 -2.89 1.52
C PRO A 86 -22.96 -4.35 1.57
N ALA A 87 -21.97 -5.24 1.65
CA ALA A 87 -22.23 -6.68 1.83
C ALA A 87 -22.66 -7.02 3.25
N VAL A 88 -22.31 -6.16 4.23
CA VAL A 88 -22.66 -6.29 5.63
C VAL A 88 -23.45 -5.06 6.05
N GLY A 89 -24.76 -5.22 6.24
CA GLY A 89 -25.68 -4.18 6.70
C GLY A 89 -26.14 -4.35 8.16
N ALA A 90 -25.97 -5.54 8.71
CA ALA A 90 -26.35 -5.87 10.09
C ALA A 90 -25.34 -6.84 10.71
N VAL A 91 -25.32 -6.91 12.05
CA VAL A 91 -24.38 -7.77 12.82
C VAL A 91 -24.42 -9.25 12.41
N GLY A 92 -25.60 -9.78 12.07
CA GLY A 92 -25.78 -11.16 11.64
C GLY A 92 -25.21 -11.46 10.24
N ASP A 93 -24.83 -10.45 9.45
CA ASP A 93 -24.29 -10.67 8.12
C ASP A 93 -22.81 -11.11 8.17
N TRP A 94 -22.09 -10.78 9.24
CA TRP A 94 -20.70 -11.25 9.44
C TRP A 94 -20.58 -12.77 9.41
N THR A 95 -21.55 -13.47 9.99
CA THR A 95 -21.56 -14.94 10.05
C THR A 95 -22.02 -15.59 8.74
N LYS A 96 -22.55 -14.80 7.80
CA LYS A 96 -22.98 -15.24 6.46
C LYS A 96 -21.91 -15.05 5.39
N LEU A 97 -20.80 -14.35 5.72
CA LEU A 97 -19.70 -14.22 4.79
C LEU A 97 -19.18 -15.62 4.43
N GLY A 98 -19.19 -15.95 3.14
CA GLY A 98 -18.69 -17.21 2.63
C GLY A 98 -17.21 -17.13 2.29
N ASP A 99 -16.61 -18.28 2.08
CA ASP A 99 -15.28 -18.36 1.50
C ASP A 99 -15.31 -17.88 0.04
N VAL A 100 -14.24 -17.20 -0.41
CA VAL A 100 -14.12 -16.63 -1.75
C VAL A 100 -12.97 -17.31 -2.48
N ASP A 101 -13.22 -17.72 -3.72
CA ASP A 101 -12.17 -18.18 -4.63
C ASP A 101 -11.36 -16.98 -5.13
N VAL A 102 -10.13 -16.84 -4.65
CA VAL A 102 -9.24 -15.74 -5.05
C VAL A 102 -8.79 -15.79 -6.50
N GLU A 103 -9.01 -16.92 -7.19
CA GLU A 103 -8.69 -17.06 -8.62
C GLU A 103 -9.82 -16.54 -9.54
N ALA A 104 -11.00 -16.30 -8.97
CA ALA A 104 -12.18 -15.81 -9.68
C ALA A 104 -12.51 -14.35 -9.33
N GLY A 105 -13.55 -13.80 -9.92
CA GLY A 105 -14.11 -12.50 -9.59
C GLY A 105 -13.13 -11.33 -9.61
N ALA A 106 -13.29 -10.43 -8.67
CA ALA A 106 -12.46 -9.23 -8.50
C ALA A 106 -11.06 -9.58 -7.98
N PHE A 107 -10.94 -10.50 -7.02
CA PHE A 107 -9.63 -10.99 -6.59
C PHE A 107 -8.86 -11.61 -7.76
N GLY A 108 -9.48 -12.48 -8.56
CA GLY A 108 -8.85 -13.07 -9.74
C GLY A 108 -8.49 -12.04 -10.82
N ARG A 109 -9.29 -10.98 -10.96
CA ARG A 109 -8.96 -9.82 -11.81
C ARG A 109 -7.65 -9.17 -11.35
N GLU A 110 -7.50 -8.89 -10.05
CA GLU A 110 -6.28 -8.30 -9.51
C GLU A 110 -5.08 -9.25 -9.60
N LEU A 111 -5.26 -10.54 -9.37
CA LEU A 111 -4.17 -11.51 -9.55
C LEU A 111 -3.68 -11.59 -11.00
N ARG A 112 -4.58 -11.46 -11.99
CA ARG A 112 -4.19 -11.34 -13.41
C ARG A 112 -3.40 -10.05 -13.65
N HIS A 113 -3.87 -8.91 -13.10
CA HIS A 113 -3.15 -7.64 -13.15
C HIS A 113 -1.73 -7.79 -12.58
N PHE A 114 -1.56 -8.34 -11.38
CA PHE A 114 -0.26 -8.52 -10.74
C PHE A 114 0.69 -9.38 -11.57
N GLY A 115 0.22 -10.53 -12.06
CA GLY A 115 1.05 -11.41 -12.88
C GLY A 115 1.45 -10.80 -14.23
N ARG A 116 0.58 -10.00 -14.85
CA ARG A 116 0.91 -9.24 -16.06
C ARG A 116 1.91 -8.12 -15.76
N LEU A 117 1.66 -7.36 -14.70
CA LEU A 117 2.54 -6.26 -14.30
C LEU A 117 3.95 -6.76 -13.97
N ALA A 118 4.10 -7.85 -13.22
CA ALA A 118 5.39 -8.44 -12.91
C ALA A 118 6.17 -8.85 -14.18
N ARG A 119 5.48 -9.41 -15.18
CA ARG A 119 6.09 -9.75 -16.47
C ARG A 119 6.50 -8.51 -17.27
N PHE A 120 5.66 -7.46 -17.32
CA PHE A 120 5.96 -6.24 -18.05
C PHE A 120 7.07 -5.42 -17.39
N ALA A 121 7.13 -5.39 -16.05
CA ALA A 121 8.19 -4.73 -15.30
C ALA A 121 9.55 -5.42 -15.47
N GLY A 122 9.53 -6.74 -15.70
CA GLY A 122 10.74 -7.55 -15.87
C GLY A 122 11.44 -7.88 -14.54
N PRO A 123 12.50 -8.69 -14.59
CA PRO A 123 13.14 -9.24 -13.39
C PRO A 123 13.89 -8.20 -12.54
N ASP A 124 14.24 -7.06 -13.12
CA ASP A 124 15.03 -6.03 -12.43
C ASP A 124 14.19 -5.01 -11.65
N VAL A 125 12.84 -5.00 -11.84
CA VAL A 125 11.94 -4.05 -11.19
C VAL A 125 10.96 -4.80 -10.28
N PRO A 126 11.18 -4.82 -8.96
CA PRO A 126 10.28 -5.49 -8.04
C PRO A 126 8.89 -4.84 -8.01
N VAL A 127 7.86 -5.68 -8.03
CA VAL A 127 6.45 -5.27 -7.99
C VAL A 127 5.87 -5.59 -6.62
N LEU A 128 5.15 -4.63 -6.04
CA LEU A 128 4.39 -4.78 -4.81
C LEU A 128 2.89 -4.91 -5.13
N ALA A 129 2.26 -5.99 -4.67
CA ALA A 129 0.81 -6.14 -4.74
C ALA A 129 0.14 -5.29 -3.65
N THR A 130 -0.83 -4.47 -4.00
CA THR A 130 -1.66 -3.78 -2.99
C THR A 130 -2.60 -4.79 -2.34
N VAL A 131 -2.48 -4.96 -1.01
CA VAL A 131 -3.34 -5.83 -0.20
C VAL A 131 -3.87 -5.02 0.98
N PHE A 132 -5.17 -5.05 1.21
CA PHE A 132 -5.78 -4.37 2.35
C PHE A 132 -5.78 -5.26 3.58
N SER A 133 -5.64 -4.64 4.77
CA SER A 133 -5.76 -5.36 6.05
C SER A 133 -7.17 -5.90 6.26
N PRO A 134 -7.33 -7.02 6.99
CA PRO A 134 -8.65 -7.62 7.20
C PRO A 134 -9.66 -6.66 7.84
N LEU A 135 -9.25 -5.86 8.82
CA LEU A 135 -10.15 -4.88 9.43
C LEU A 135 -10.49 -3.73 8.48
N THR A 136 -9.58 -3.33 7.60
CA THR A 136 -9.86 -2.37 6.50
C THR A 136 -10.88 -2.95 5.51
N ILE A 137 -10.77 -4.24 5.17
CA ILE A 137 -11.76 -4.92 4.32
C ILE A 137 -13.12 -4.95 5.02
N ALA A 138 -13.16 -5.29 6.30
CA ALA A 138 -14.38 -5.28 7.11
C ALA A 138 -15.05 -3.89 7.15
N SER A 139 -14.24 -2.84 7.31
CA SER A 139 -14.71 -1.45 7.22
C SER A 139 -15.41 -1.16 5.90
N LYS A 140 -14.80 -1.56 4.78
CA LYS A 140 -15.35 -1.38 3.44
C LYS A 140 -16.60 -2.24 3.19
N LEU A 141 -16.60 -3.50 3.62
CA LEU A 141 -17.76 -4.41 3.51
C LEU A 141 -19.00 -3.90 4.21
N SER A 142 -18.83 -3.19 5.32
CA SER A 142 -19.91 -2.66 6.14
C SER A 142 -20.16 -1.16 5.94
N ASN A 143 -19.41 -0.51 5.02
CA ASN A 143 -19.46 0.95 4.84
C ASN A 143 -19.28 1.72 6.15
N GLY A 144 -18.37 1.26 7.02
CA GLY A 144 -18.04 1.87 8.31
C GLY A 144 -18.84 1.36 9.52
N LEU A 145 -19.89 0.55 9.35
CA LEU A 145 -20.69 0.01 10.47
C LEU A 145 -19.90 -0.97 11.38
N HIS A 146 -18.75 -1.47 10.90
CA HIS A 146 -17.90 -2.38 11.68
C HIS A 146 -17.56 -1.81 13.07
N ARG A 147 -17.42 -0.49 13.22
CA ARG A 147 -17.08 0.16 14.50
C ARG A 147 -18.12 -0.09 15.57
N ASP A 148 -19.40 0.07 15.22
CA ASP A 148 -20.50 -0.23 16.13
C ASP A 148 -20.60 -1.74 16.38
N HIS A 149 -20.32 -2.56 15.36
CA HIS A 149 -20.38 -4.02 15.45
C HIS A 149 -19.25 -4.61 16.30
N LEU A 150 -18.08 -3.99 16.38
CA LEU A 150 -17.00 -4.39 17.28
C LEU A 150 -17.46 -4.40 18.75
N THR A 151 -18.28 -3.42 19.13
CA THR A 151 -18.79 -3.29 20.50
C THR A 151 -20.07 -4.11 20.72
N SER A 152 -21.01 -4.06 19.75
CA SER A 152 -22.34 -4.66 19.93
C SER A 152 -22.39 -6.16 19.64
N ALA A 153 -21.48 -6.69 18.83
CA ALA A 153 -21.46 -8.10 18.42
C ALA A 153 -20.04 -8.61 18.15
N PRO A 154 -19.09 -8.54 19.10
CA PRO A 154 -17.68 -8.84 18.91
C PRO A 154 -17.44 -10.27 18.39
N GLN A 155 -18.22 -11.25 18.82
CA GLN A 155 -18.10 -12.64 18.38
C GLN A 155 -18.47 -12.82 16.91
N SER A 156 -19.53 -12.18 16.43
CA SER A 156 -19.93 -12.20 15.01
C SER A 156 -18.87 -11.51 14.15
N MET A 157 -18.34 -10.39 14.65
CA MET A 157 -17.26 -9.65 14.00
C MET A 157 -15.99 -10.49 13.86
N ALA A 158 -15.58 -11.19 14.92
CA ALA A 158 -14.43 -12.08 14.90
C ALA A 158 -14.59 -13.21 13.86
N GLN A 159 -15.77 -13.82 13.77
CA GLN A 159 -16.06 -14.85 12.75
C GLN A 159 -15.93 -14.30 11.31
N GLY A 160 -16.43 -13.08 11.08
CA GLY A 160 -16.26 -12.40 9.80
C GLY A 160 -14.79 -12.12 9.48
N LEU A 161 -14.03 -11.62 10.45
CA LEU A 161 -12.60 -11.35 10.32
C LEU A 161 -11.79 -12.63 10.04
N ASP A 162 -12.15 -13.76 10.65
CA ASP A 162 -11.51 -15.06 10.35
C ASP A 162 -11.65 -15.46 8.88
N ILE A 163 -12.84 -15.27 8.30
CA ILE A 163 -13.11 -15.57 6.88
C ILE A 163 -12.32 -14.60 5.99
N ILE A 164 -12.43 -13.31 6.25
CA ILE A 164 -11.72 -12.27 5.49
C ILE A 164 -10.21 -12.53 5.52
N THR A 165 -9.67 -12.86 6.69
CA THR A 165 -8.23 -13.12 6.85
C THR A 165 -7.77 -14.33 6.06
N ARG A 166 -8.51 -15.45 6.10
CA ARG A 166 -8.16 -16.65 5.31
C ARG A 166 -8.13 -16.34 3.81
N VAL A 167 -9.10 -15.60 3.30
CA VAL A 167 -9.15 -15.16 1.89
C VAL A 167 -7.97 -14.24 1.59
N THR A 168 -7.72 -13.25 2.45
CA THR A 168 -6.63 -12.28 2.24
C THR A 168 -5.25 -12.94 2.29
N CYS A 169 -5.05 -13.94 3.17
CA CYS A 169 -3.82 -14.74 3.19
C CYS A 169 -3.59 -15.48 1.88
N ARG A 170 -4.62 -16.18 1.35
CA ARG A 170 -4.52 -16.86 0.05
C ARG A 170 -4.25 -15.90 -1.09
N PHE A 171 -4.90 -14.75 -1.10
CA PHE A 171 -4.69 -13.71 -2.09
C PHE A 171 -3.27 -13.16 -2.06
N ALA A 172 -2.73 -12.85 -0.88
CA ALA A 172 -1.34 -12.40 -0.73
C ALA A 172 -0.34 -13.46 -1.21
N GLN A 173 -0.54 -14.72 -0.84
CA GLN A 173 0.28 -15.83 -1.32
C GLN A 173 0.22 -15.96 -2.85
N ALA A 174 -0.98 -15.92 -3.42
CA ALA A 174 -1.16 -16.04 -4.87
C ALA A 174 -0.51 -14.86 -5.63
N ALA A 175 -0.51 -13.66 -5.07
CA ALA A 175 0.20 -12.51 -5.65
C ALA A 175 1.72 -12.73 -5.72
N ILE A 176 2.33 -13.29 -4.66
CA ILE A 176 3.75 -13.62 -4.63
C ILE A 176 4.08 -14.71 -5.65
N VAL A 177 3.28 -15.77 -5.71
CA VAL A 177 3.45 -16.87 -6.70
C VAL A 177 3.38 -16.33 -8.14
N ARG A 178 2.63 -15.25 -8.38
CA ARG A 178 2.55 -14.60 -9.71
C ARG A 178 3.70 -13.65 -10.02
N GLY A 179 4.71 -13.56 -9.13
CA GLY A 179 5.94 -12.80 -9.36
C GLY A 179 6.01 -11.47 -8.65
N CYS A 180 5.07 -11.13 -7.76
CA CYS A 180 5.25 -9.97 -6.91
C CYS A 180 6.38 -10.22 -5.90
N ALA A 181 7.21 -9.19 -5.68
CA ALA A 181 8.31 -9.23 -4.72
C ALA A 181 7.83 -9.18 -3.26
N GLY A 182 6.61 -8.69 -3.04
CA GLY A 182 6.00 -8.53 -1.74
C GLY A 182 4.63 -7.87 -1.86
N ILE A 183 4.09 -7.49 -0.72
CA ILE A 183 2.82 -6.78 -0.62
C ILE A 183 3.02 -5.35 -0.09
N PHE A 184 2.25 -4.42 -0.62
CA PHE A 184 1.99 -3.11 -0.01
C PHE A 184 0.73 -3.27 0.82
N PHE A 185 0.93 -3.55 2.12
CA PHE A 185 -0.12 -3.91 3.04
C PHE A 185 -0.77 -2.67 3.62
N ALA A 186 -1.95 -2.31 3.11
CA ALA A 186 -2.63 -1.07 3.40
C ALA A 186 -3.56 -1.22 4.62
N ILE A 187 -3.18 -0.57 5.72
CA ILE A 187 -3.89 -0.54 7.00
C ILE A 187 -4.54 0.84 7.15
N GLN A 188 -5.88 0.87 7.19
CA GLN A 188 -6.65 2.12 7.23
C GLN A 188 -7.40 2.35 8.53
N GLU A 189 -7.52 1.32 9.39
CA GLU A 189 -8.31 1.38 10.63
C GLU A 189 -7.44 1.54 11.90
N ALA A 190 -6.10 1.42 11.80
CA ALA A 190 -5.18 1.59 12.92
C ALA A 190 -4.87 3.07 13.17
N SER A 191 -5.87 3.81 13.57
CA SER A 191 -5.79 5.25 13.87
C SER A 191 -6.58 5.58 15.13
N TYR A 192 -5.99 6.36 16.02
CA TYR A 192 -6.63 6.86 17.24
C TYR A 192 -7.86 7.74 16.97
N SER A 193 -8.03 8.25 15.75
CA SER A 193 -9.24 8.96 15.32
C SER A 193 -10.39 8.00 14.94
N ILE A 194 -10.11 6.71 14.81
CA ILE A 194 -11.06 5.69 14.33
C ILE A 194 -11.40 4.70 15.44
N LEU A 195 -10.39 4.12 16.09
CA LEU A 195 -10.51 3.11 17.15
C LEU A 195 -9.53 3.42 18.28
N ASP A 196 -9.81 2.95 19.48
CA ASP A 196 -8.80 2.86 20.52
C ASP A 196 -7.82 1.69 20.24
N GLU A 197 -6.65 1.76 20.85
CA GLU A 197 -5.59 0.77 20.64
C GLU A 197 -5.98 -0.62 21.13
N ALA A 198 -6.76 -0.72 22.21
CA ALA A 198 -7.18 -2.01 22.76
C ALA A 198 -8.09 -2.75 21.76
N SER A 199 -9.05 -2.05 21.17
CA SER A 199 -9.91 -2.57 20.11
C SER A 199 -9.11 -2.99 18.88
N TYR A 200 -8.09 -2.21 18.48
CA TYR A 200 -7.25 -2.59 17.34
C TYR A 200 -6.36 -3.80 17.65
N ARG A 201 -5.82 -3.90 18.87
CA ARG A 201 -5.07 -5.09 19.33
C ARG A 201 -5.88 -6.36 19.35
N GLU A 202 -7.19 -6.26 19.59
CA GLU A 202 -8.11 -7.41 19.57
C GLU A 202 -8.56 -7.78 18.15
N PHE A 203 -8.99 -6.78 17.35
CA PHE A 203 -9.68 -7.01 16.07
C PHE A 203 -8.87 -6.64 14.81
N GLY A 204 -7.71 -6.06 14.94
CA GLY A 204 -6.83 -5.69 13.82
C GLY A 204 -5.52 -6.48 13.82
N GLU A 205 -4.71 -6.29 14.85
CA GLU A 205 -3.35 -6.79 14.94
C GLU A 205 -3.19 -8.31 14.68
N PRO A 206 -3.99 -9.22 15.29
CA PRO A 206 -3.81 -10.66 15.10
C PRO A 206 -4.06 -11.11 13.67
N TYR A 207 -4.96 -10.44 12.98
CA TYR A 207 -5.35 -10.73 11.61
C TYR A 207 -4.32 -10.17 10.61
N ASP A 208 -3.81 -8.98 10.86
CA ASP A 208 -2.76 -8.35 10.06
C ASP A 208 -1.47 -9.18 10.06
N ARG A 209 -1.05 -9.64 11.25
CA ARG A 209 0.15 -10.48 11.40
C ARG A 209 0.03 -11.78 10.63
N GLN A 210 -1.16 -12.39 10.53
CA GLN A 210 -1.39 -13.59 9.73
C GLN A 210 -1.17 -13.33 8.23
N VAL A 211 -1.67 -12.21 7.71
CA VAL A 211 -1.50 -11.86 6.29
C VAL A 211 -0.03 -11.61 5.95
N LEU A 212 0.70 -10.86 6.78
CA LEU A 212 2.13 -10.62 6.59
C LEU A 212 2.93 -11.94 6.66
N ALA A 213 2.63 -12.81 7.62
CA ALA A 213 3.25 -14.13 7.72
C ALA A 213 2.96 -15.00 6.49
N ALA A 214 1.73 -14.94 5.95
CA ALA A 214 1.37 -15.67 4.74
C ALA A 214 2.15 -15.18 3.51
N ALA A 215 2.30 -13.86 3.34
CA ALA A 215 3.11 -13.27 2.28
C ALA A 215 4.59 -13.65 2.41
N ARG A 216 5.14 -13.57 3.64
CA ARG A 216 6.53 -13.98 3.94
C ARG A 216 6.76 -15.45 3.62
N LYS A 217 5.86 -16.32 4.06
CA LYS A 217 5.93 -17.78 3.81
C LYS A 217 5.89 -18.13 2.32
N ALA A 218 5.20 -17.33 1.50
CA ALA A 218 5.17 -17.49 0.06
C ALA A 218 6.44 -16.99 -0.66
N GLY A 219 7.40 -16.38 0.06
CA GLY A 219 8.66 -15.87 -0.48
C GLY A 219 8.68 -14.37 -0.71
N GLY A 220 7.68 -13.62 -0.19
CA GLY A 220 7.67 -12.16 -0.21
C GLY A 220 8.85 -11.59 0.58
N TRP A 221 9.73 -10.88 -0.13
CA TRP A 221 10.98 -10.30 0.42
C TRP A 221 10.96 -8.77 0.47
N PHE A 222 9.88 -8.15 -0.02
CA PHE A 222 9.67 -6.70 0.01
C PHE A 222 8.25 -6.40 0.48
N ASN A 223 7.93 -6.70 1.74
CA ASN A 223 6.65 -6.39 2.33
C ASN A 223 6.68 -5.02 3.00
N VAL A 224 5.76 -4.15 2.64
CA VAL A 224 5.65 -2.78 3.16
C VAL A 224 4.37 -2.64 3.96
N VAL A 225 4.47 -2.24 5.22
CA VAL A 225 3.31 -1.81 6.02
C VAL A 225 3.01 -0.35 5.70
N HIS A 226 1.84 -0.09 5.13
CA HIS A 226 1.33 1.26 4.86
C HIS A 226 0.30 1.66 5.93
N MET A 227 0.67 2.61 6.74
CA MET A 227 -0.15 3.20 7.80
C MET A 227 -0.87 4.43 7.23
N HIS A 228 -2.18 4.27 7.00
CA HIS A 228 -2.96 5.29 6.28
C HIS A 228 -3.61 6.29 7.22
N GLY A 229 -3.58 7.56 6.85
CA GLY A 229 -4.31 8.63 7.50
C GLY A 229 -3.54 9.35 8.60
N GLU A 230 -4.31 10.03 9.46
CA GLU A 230 -3.81 10.80 10.59
C GLU A 230 -3.95 10.00 11.89
N GLY A 231 -3.17 10.39 12.92
CA GLY A 231 -3.26 9.75 14.24
C GLY A 231 -3.00 8.24 14.22
N VAL A 232 -2.11 7.78 13.34
CA VAL A 232 -1.81 6.35 13.20
C VAL A 232 -1.20 5.75 14.46
N MET A 233 -1.54 4.51 14.77
CA MET A 233 -0.96 3.73 15.87
C MET A 233 0.45 3.26 15.50
N PHE A 234 1.35 4.22 15.31
CA PHE A 234 2.67 3.99 14.70
C PHE A 234 3.50 2.98 15.47
N ASP A 235 3.57 3.09 16.79
CA ASP A 235 4.41 2.22 17.62
C ASP A 235 3.96 0.76 17.52
N LEU A 236 2.66 0.52 17.52
CA LEU A 236 2.09 -0.81 17.32
C LEU A 236 2.43 -1.39 15.94
N LEU A 237 2.19 -0.61 14.88
CA LEU A 237 2.37 -1.09 13.51
C LEU A 237 3.83 -1.20 13.10
N SER A 238 4.71 -0.40 13.68
CA SER A 238 6.16 -0.45 13.42
C SER A 238 6.81 -1.74 13.92
N ASP A 239 6.14 -2.49 14.82
CA ASP A 239 6.59 -3.80 15.31
C ASP A 239 6.21 -4.97 14.39
N TYR A 240 5.38 -4.75 13.37
CA TYR A 240 4.98 -5.82 12.44
C TYR A 240 6.17 -6.38 11.64
N ASP A 241 6.13 -7.67 11.29
CA ASP A 241 7.16 -8.32 10.44
C ASP A 241 7.04 -7.86 8.98
N ALA A 242 7.62 -6.70 8.71
CA ALA A 242 7.69 -6.09 7.39
C ALA A 242 9.14 -5.68 7.05
N ASP A 243 9.44 -5.53 5.77
CA ASP A 243 10.76 -5.13 5.30
C ASP A 243 10.91 -3.60 5.32
N ALA A 244 9.80 -2.88 5.16
CA ALA A 244 9.77 -1.42 5.22
C ALA A 244 8.43 -0.89 5.75
N LEU A 245 8.47 0.36 6.20
CA LEU A 245 7.32 1.11 6.69
C LEU A 245 7.02 2.27 5.74
N ASN A 246 5.75 2.54 5.54
CA ASN A 246 5.25 3.72 4.82
C ASN A 246 4.12 4.35 5.62
N TRP A 247 4.20 5.65 5.86
CA TRP A 247 3.15 6.43 6.52
C TRP A 247 3.08 7.83 5.90
N HIS A 248 2.13 8.63 6.30
CA HIS A 248 1.97 9.99 5.78
C HIS A 248 3.01 10.95 6.37
N ILE A 249 4.29 10.72 6.08
CA ILE A 249 5.43 11.51 6.55
C ILE A 249 5.20 12.99 6.22
N GLY A 250 5.30 13.85 7.26
CA GLY A 250 5.03 15.27 7.15
C GLY A 250 3.55 15.67 7.33
N GLU A 251 2.61 14.70 7.28
CA GLU A 251 1.19 14.90 7.57
C GLU A 251 0.82 14.32 8.95
N THR A 252 1.50 13.24 9.39
CA THR A 252 1.31 12.62 10.70
C THR A 252 2.66 12.21 11.32
N PRO A 253 2.81 12.24 12.66
CA PRO A 253 4.02 11.77 13.32
C PRO A 253 4.20 10.25 13.19
N PRO A 254 5.46 9.76 13.40
CA PRO A 254 6.68 10.52 13.68
C PRO A 254 7.31 11.14 12.42
N ALA A 255 8.16 12.15 12.58
CA ALA A 255 9.09 12.52 11.52
C ALA A 255 10.14 11.41 11.34
N ILE A 256 10.81 11.37 10.18
CA ILE A 256 11.84 10.36 9.88
C ILE A 256 12.94 10.39 10.96
N ARG A 257 13.42 11.59 11.33
CA ARG A 257 14.44 11.77 12.36
C ARG A 257 14.02 11.19 13.72
N ASP A 258 12.75 11.37 14.10
CA ASP A 258 12.24 10.92 15.39
C ASP A 258 12.14 9.39 15.42
N TYR A 259 11.67 8.77 14.34
CA TYR A 259 11.71 7.32 14.16
C TYR A 259 13.13 6.75 14.24
N ARG A 260 14.10 7.39 13.58
CA ARG A 260 15.52 6.97 13.64
C ARG A 260 16.12 7.17 15.02
N ALA A 261 15.82 8.27 15.69
CA ALA A 261 16.28 8.55 17.05
C ALA A 261 15.73 7.54 18.08
N ALA A 262 14.51 7.03 17.86
CA ALA A 262 13.92 5.95 18.67
C ALA A 262 14.44 4.55 18.29
N SER A 263 15.60 4.44 17.64
CA SER A 263 16.23 3.18 17.21
C SER A 263 15.44 2.44 16.10
N GLY A 264 14.64 3.13 15.35
CA GLY A 264 13.92 2.58 14.18
C GLY A 264 14.92 2.14 13.10
N THR A 265 15.02 0.83 12.88
CA THR A 265 16.00 0.23 11.95
C THR A 265 15.42 -0.18 10.62
N ARG A 266 14.09 -0.38 10.52
CA ARG A 266 13.45 -0.79 9.26
C ARG A 266 13.57 0.27 8.19
N ALA A 267 13.63 -0.18 6.95
CA ALA A 267 13.63 0.72 5.82
C ALA A 267 12.32 1.54 5.75
N ILE A 268 12.44 2.73 5.18
CA ILE A 268 11.32 3.65 4.98
C ILE A 268 11.02 3.71 3.48
N VAL A 269 9.77 3.47 3.10
CA VAL A 269 9.25 3.77 1.77
C VAL A 269 8.45 5.06 1.89
N GLY A 270 9.04 6.20 1.55
CA GLY A 270 8.39 7.48 1.81
C GLY A 270 9.29 8.68 1.57
N GLY A 271 9.01 9.75 2.30
CA GLY A 271 9.84 10.96 2.30
C GLY A 271 9.34 12.07 1.37
N LEU A 272 8.51 11.74 0.37
CA LEU A 272 7.91 12.73 -0.52
C LEU A 272 6.46 13.03 -0.08
N GLN A 273 6.14 14.27 0.21
CA GLN A 273 4.77 14.63 0.52
C GLN A 273 3.94 14.71 -0.78
N ARG A 274 2.90 13.87 -0.87
CA ARG A 274 1.99 13.83 -2.04
C ARG A 274 1.36 15.19 -2.35
N GLY A 275 1.14 16.01 -1.34
CA GLY A 275 0.60 17.36 -1.48
C GLY A 275 1.52 18.30 -2.27
N HIS A 276 2.84 18.20 -2.06
CA HIS A 276 3.82 18.98 -2.82
C HIS A 276 3.82 18.56 -4.30
N ILE A 277 3.77 17.25 -4.58
CA ILE A 277 3.67 16.72 -5.94
C ILE A 277 2.37 17.17 -6.61
N THR A 278 1.24 17.05 -5.92
CA THR A 278 -0.08 17.44 -6.46
C THR A 278 -0.17 18.93 -6.76
N ARG A 279 0.44 19.78 -5.93
CA ARG A 279 0.50 21.24 -6.13
C ARG A 279 1.61 21.67 -7.09
N ARG A 280 2.44 20.73 -7.59
CA ARG A 280 3.58 21.01 -8.50
C ARG A 280 4.63 21.93 -7.85
N ASP A 281 4.77 21.84 -6.53
CA ASP A 281 5.72 22.66 -5.77
C ASP A 281 7.10 21.98 -5.76
N PHE A 282 7.86 22.22 -6.82
CA PHE A 282 9.16 21.59 -7.00
C PHE A 282 10.20 22.02 -5.94
N ALA A 283 10.10 23.23 -5.41
CA ALA A 283 10.98 23.66 -4.32
C ALA A 283 10.70 22.86 -3.03
N ALA A 284 9.43 22.64 -2.70
CA ALA A 284 9.05 21.81 -1.56
C ALA A 284 9.41 20.32 -1.77
N ILE A 285 9.25 19.79 -3.01
CA ILE A 285 9.67 18.43 -3.36
C ILE A 285 11.19 18.26 -3.16
N ARG A 286 11.99 19.23 -3.60
CA ARG A 286 13.44 19.25 -3.37
C ARG A 286 13.76 19.22 -1.87
N GLY A 287 13.09 20.05 -1.08
CA GLY A 287 13.23 20.06 0.37
C GLY A 287 12.85 18.73 1.02
N ASP A 288 11.83 18.02 0.49
CA ASP A 288 11.46 16.68 0.95
C ASP A 288 12.58 15.65 0.70
N VAL A 289 13.17 15.67 -0.51
CA VAL A 289 14.31 14.80 -0.87
C VAL A 289 15.52 15.08 0.03
N GLU A 290 15.93 16.34 0.14
CA GLU A 290 17.10 16.75 0.93
C GLU A 290 16.94 16.38 2.40
N ARG A 291 15.78 16.66 2.99
CA ARG A 291 15.45 16.28 4.37
C ARG A 291 15.49 14.77 4.56
N SER A 292 14.86 13.99 3.68
CA SER A 292 14.86 12.54 3.76
C SER A 292 16.26 11.94 3.71
N MET A 293 17.11 12.48 2.84
CA MET A 293 18.51 12.06 2.75
C MET A 293 19.31 12.45 4.00
N GLN A 294 19.12 13.65 4.52
CA GLN A 294 19.78 14.12 5.74
C GLN A 294 19.38 13.29 6.96
N GLU A 295 18.06 13.09 7.17
CA GLU A 295 17.54 12.41 8.36
C GLU A 295 17.81 10.90 8.38
N THR A 296 18.11 10.29 7.22
CA THR A 296 18.47 8.87 7.10
C THR A 296 19.96 8.62 6.88
N GLY A 297 20.74 9.65 6.64
CA GLY A 297 22.14 9.51 6.19
C GLY A 297 22.22 8.78 4.82
N GLY A 298 21.17 8.85 4.00
CA GLY A 298 21.08 8.18 2.72
C GLY A 298 20.90 6.66 2.79
N ARG A 299 20.59 6.10 3.96
CA ARG A 299 20.48 4.65 4.19
C ARG A 299 19.09 4.25 4.64
N GLY A 300 18.64 3.07 4.19
CA GLY A 300 17.34 2.55 4.61
C GLY A 300 16.15 3.42 4.18
N ILE A 301 16.29 4.14 3.06
CA ILE A 301 15.24 4.99 2.49
C ILE A 301 14.99 4.62 1.02
N LEU A 302 13.74 4.44 0.66
CA LEU A 302 13.23 4.34 -0.69
C LEU A 302 12.30 5.54 -0.88
N LEU A 303 12.70 6.49 -1.72
CA LEU A 303 11.94 7.73 -1.91
C LEU A 303 10.63 7.46 -2.64
N ALA A 304 9.54 7.82 -2.01
CA ALA A 304 8.20 7.56 -2.53
C ALA A 304 7.19 8.55 -1.94
N PRO A 305 6.03 8.73 -2.57
CA PRO A 305 4.95 9.51 -1.98
C PRO A 305 4.42 8.82 -0.71
N ALA A 306 4.02 9.62 0.26
CA ALA A 306 3.44 9.13 1.50
C ALA A 306 2.14 8.32 1.28
N CYS A 307 1.38 8.67 0.24
CA CYS A 307 0.18 7.98 -0.20
C CYS A 307 0.00 8.17 -1.71
N VAL A 308 -1.13 7.74 -2.27
CA VAL A 308 -1.48 7.88 -3.69
C VAL A 308 -1.42 9.35 -4.13
N ILE A 309 -0.66 9.65 -5.18
CA ILE A 309 -0.67 10.96 -5.85
C ILE A 309 -2.02 11.08 -6.56
N ARG A 310 -2.71 12.20 -6.35
CA ARG A 310 -4.02 12.42 -6.97
C ARG A 310 -3.93 12.47 -8.50
N HIS A 311 -4.86 11.79 -9.14
CA HIS A 311 -5.02 11.86 -10.60
C HIS A 311 -5.77 13.16 -11.01
N PRO A 312 -5.43 13.79 -12.16
CA PRO A 312 -4.32 13.46 -13.04
C PRO A 312 -2.97 13.92 -12.48
N VAL A 313 -1.94 13.11 -12.71
CA VAL A 313 -0.57 13.47 -12.30
C VAL A 313 0.06 14.41 -13.34
N ASP A 314 0.84 15.38 -12.86
CA ASP A 314 1.60 16.26 -13.73
C ASP A 314 2.92 15.62 -14.17
N ASP A 315 3.03 15.35 -15.47
CA ASP A 315 4.19 14.65 -16.04
C ASP A 315 5.50 15.40 -15.82
N ALA A 316 5.51 16.72 -15.98
CA ALA A 316 6.71 17.53 -15.81
C ALA A 316 7.22 17.47 -14.36
N THR A 317 6.33 17.55 -13.38
CA THR A 317 6.66 17.44 -11.96
C THR A 317 7.28 16.07 -11.64
N LEU A 318 6.70 14.96 -12.13
CA LEU A 318 7.25 13.63 -11.86
C LEU A 318 8.60 13.41 -12.55
N ARG A 319 8.80 13.89 -13.79
CA ARG A 319 10.09 13.84 -14.47
C ARG A 319 11.17 14.61 -13.70
N SER A 320 10.88 15.87 -13.36
CA SER A 320 11.82 16.70 -12.61
C SER A 320 12.15 16.10 -11.23
N THR A 321 11.18 15.44 -10.58
CA THR A 321 11.42 14.73 -9.32
C THR A 321 12.32 13.51 -9.54
N ALA A 322 12.07 12.71 -10.58
CA ALA A 322 12.93 11.57 -10.93
C ALA A 322 14.35 12.01 -11.26
N GLU A 323 14.53 13.05 -12.08
CA GLU A 323 15.83 13.63 -12.44
C GLU A 323 16.58 14.16 -11.20
N LEU A 324 15.88 14.82 -10.27
CA LEU A 324 16.46 15.27 -9.01
C LEU A 324 17.03 14.09 -8.21
N ILE A 325 16.26 13.01 -8.05
CA ILE A 325 16.70 11.83 -7.29
C ILE A 325 17.86 11.11 -7.99
N GLN A 326 17.79 10.98 -9.32
CA GLN A 326 18.86 10.39 -10.11
C GLN A 326 20.15 11.22 -10.04
N GLY A 327 20.04 12.54 -9.93
CA GLY A 327 21.16 13.47 -9.79
C GLY A 327 21.95 13.28 -8.50
N LEU A 328 21.37 12.69 -7.44
CA LEU A 328 22.07 12.40 -6.20
C LEU A 328 23.25 11.41 -6.38
N ALA A 329 23.16 10.52 -7.37
CA ALA A 329 24.24 9.59 -7.71
C ALA A 329 25.52 10.28 -8.22
N ARG A 330 25.41 11.51 -8.71
CA ARG A 330 26.54 12.26 -9.31
C ARG A 330 27.25 13.17 -8.30
N ALA A 331 26.67 13.35 -7.13
CA ALA A 331 27.17 14.25 -6.09
C ALA A 331 27.88 13.51 -4.94
N ALA A 332 27.81 12.18 -4.90
CA ALA A 332 28.48 11.30 -3.95
C ALA A 332 29.76 10.71 -4.55
#